data_0f27e934ef3a3a659dc72cc90e85142c
#
_entry.id   0f27e934ef3a3a659dc72cc90e85142c
#
_cell.length_a   1.000
_cell.length_b   1.000
_cell.length_c   1.000
_cell.angle_alpha   90.00
_cell.angle_beta   90.00
_cell.angle_gamma   90.00
#
_symmetry.space_group_name_H-M   'P 1'
#
loop_
_entity.id
_entity.type
_entity.pdbx_description
1 polymer ?
#
loop_
_entity_poly.entity_id
_entity_poly.type
_entity_poly.pdbx_seq_one_letter_code
_entity_poly.pdbx_strand_id
1 'polypeptide(L)'
;LDMKKYYQEKILYLNEILENTTKKVYLFGAHLFGQYLIFQGLNIKKIINILDNNPSKQEKRLYGTKFIVKSPKILKDQDNSLVILNAGVYNDEIEKDILENINIGVEFIKL
;
A
#
# COMPACT_ATOMS: atom_id res chain seq x y z
N LEU A 1 14.43 1.38 20.65
CA LEU A 1 13.63 0.73 19.60
C LEU A 1 14.55 0.22 18.49
N ASP A 2 14.51 -1.07 18.23
CA ASP A 2 15.22 -1.66 17.10
C ASP A 2 14.33 -1.56 15.84
N MET A 3 14.62 -0.59 14.98
CA MET A 3 13.85 -0.33 13.76
C MET A 3 13.90 -1.50 12.79
N LYS A 4 15.04 -2.18 12.68
CA LYS A 4 15.18 -3.34 11.81
C LYS A 4 14.25 -4.48 12.24
N LYS A 5 14.22 -4.79 13.53
CA LYS A 5 13.34 -5.81 14.09
C LYS A 5 11.87 -5.44 13.91
N TYR A 6 11.53 -4.18 14.17
CA TYR A 6 10.18 -3.66 14.00
C TYR A 6 9.64 -3.88 12.58
N TYR A 7 10.43 -3.52 11.56
CA TYR A 7 10.03 -3.73 10.17
C TYR A 7 10.03 -5.19 9.76
N GLN A 8 10.95 -6.00 10.28
CA GLN A 8 10.95 -7.43 10.00
C GLN A 8 9.67 -8.11 10.50
N GLU A 9 9.20 -7.76 11.70
CA GLU A 9 7.96 -8.27 12.24
C GLU A 9 6.74 -7.85 11.40
N LYS A 10 6.71 -6.60 10.96
CA LYS A 10 5.64 -6.10 10.07
C LYS A 10 5.65 -6.82 8.73
N ILE A 11 6.80 -7.05 8.15
CA ILE A 11 6.94 -7.74 6.88
C ILE A 11 6.46 -9.19 6.98
N LEU A 12 6.82 -9.90 8.05
CA LEU A 12 6.33 -11.25 8.28
C LEU A 12 4.82 -11.29 8.40
N TYR A 13 4.24 -10.38 9.15
CA TYR A 13 2.79 -10.24 9.30
C TYR A 13 2.10 -9.98 7.96
N LEU A 14 2.60 -9.02 7.20
CA LEU A 14 2.04 -8.67 5.90
C LEU A 14 2.17 -9.82 4.89
N ASN A 15 3.33 -10.48 4.86
CA ASN A 15 3.55 -11.59 3.93
C ASN A 15 2.61 -12.75 4.20
N GLU A 16 2.29 -13.02 5.45
CA GLU A 16 1.30 -14.03 5.81
C GLU A 16 -0.08 -13.66 5.26
N ILE A 17 -0.49 -12.40 5.41
CA ILE A 17 -1.76 -11.93 4.85
C ILE A 17 -1.74 -12.02 3.32
N LEU A 18 -0.67 -11.55 2.68
CA LEU A 18 -0.53 -11.56 1.22
C LEU A 18 -0.59 -12.97 0.66
N GLU A 19 0.00 -13.93 1.34
CA GLU A 19 0.00 -15.32 0.91
C GLU A 19 -1.41 -15.93 0.93
N ASN A 20 -2.24 -15.53 1.88
CA ASN A 20 -3.55 -16.13 2.13
C ASN A 20 -4.74 -15.34 1.57
N THR A 21 -4.55 -14.10 1.15
CA THR A 21 -5.66 -13.28 0.66
C THR A 21 -6.02 -13.59 -0.79
N THR A 22 -7.31 -13.50 -1.09
CA THR A 22 -7.82 -13.50 -2.47
C THR A 22 -8.15 -12.10 -2.97
N LYS A 23 -7.90 -11.09 -2.15
CA LYS A 23 -8.19 -9.70 -2.48
C LYS A 23 -7.15 -9.12 -3.43
N LYS A 24 -7.57 -8.06 -4.13
CA LYS A 24 -6.66 -7.22 -4.92
C LYS A 24 -5.92 -6.30 -3.96
N VAL A 25 -4.60 -6.41 -3.88
CA VAL A 25 -3.81 -5.70 -2.88
C VAL A 25 -3.06 -4.53 -3.49
N TYR A 26 -3.13 -3.40 -2.83
CA TYR A 26 -2.43 -2.17 -3.18
C TYR A 26 -1.63 -1.69 -1.97
N LEU A 27 -0.46 -1.10 -2.22
CA LEU A 27 0.34 -0.45 -1.18
C LEU A 27 0.23 1.06 -1.36
N PHE A 28 -0.22 1.76 -0.32
CA PHE A 28 -0.33 3.20 -0.35
C PHE A 28 0.90 3.84 0.30
N GLY A 29 1.57 4.70 -0.44
CA GLY A 29 2.75 5.42 0.04
C GLY A 29 3.96 5.21 -0.87
N ALA A 30 4.10 6.05 -1.91
CA ALA A 30 5.22 6.03 -2.83
C ALA A 30 6.37 6.88 -2.27
N HIS A 31 6.92 6.47 -1.15
CA HIS A 31 7.97 7.18 -0.44
C HIS A 31 9.00 6.19 0.10
N LEU A 32 9.99 6.70 0.80
CA LEU A 32 11.12 5.93 1.29
C LEU A 32 10.71 4.69 2.11
N PHE A 33 9.71 4.83 2.97
CA PHE A 33 9.27 3.70 3.80
C PHE A 33 8.60 2.59 2.99
N GLY A 34 7.85 2.95 1.94
CA GLY A 34 7.28 1.96 1.02
C GLY A 34 8.38 1.20 0.29
N GLN A 35 9.38 1.90 -0.22
CA GLN A 35 10.54 1.29 -0.83
C GLN A 35 11.28 0.39 0.16
N TYR A 36 11.42 0.83 1.41
CA TYR A 36 12.09 0.05 2.44
C TYR A 36 11.39 -1.29 2.69
N LEU A 37 10.06 -1.30 2.78
CA LEU A 37 9.30 -2.54 2.94
C LEU A 37 9.55 -3.51 1.80
N ILE A 38 9.57 -3.00 0.57
CA ILE A 38 9.80 -3.81 -0.62
C ILE A 38 11.21 -4.41 -0.59
N PHE A 39 12.22 -3.61 -0.31
CA PHE A 39 13.60 -4.07 -0.30
C PHE A 39 13.89 -5.03 0.86
N GLN A 40 13.16 -4.93 1.98
CA GLN A 40 13.34 -5.81 3.12
C GLN A 40 12.54 -7.12 3.03
N GLY A 41 11.91 -7.38 1.91
CA GLY A 41 11.34 -8.69 1.64
C GLY A 41 9.82 -8.78 1.64
N LEU A 42 9.12 -7.65 1.51
CA LEU A 42 7.66 -7.71 1.29
C LEU A 42 7.36 -8.50 0.02
N ASN A 43 6.40 -9.42 0.10
CA ASN A 43 6.00 -10.23 -1.05
C ASN A 43 5.21 -9.40 -2.06
N ILE A 44 5.92 -8.82 -3.03
CA ILE A 44 5.34 -7.90 -4.01
C ILE A 44 4.54 -8.59 -5.12
N LYS A 45 4.57 -9.91 -5.21
CA LYS A 45 3.86 -10.64 -6.29
C LYS A 45 2.35 -10.44 -6.23
N LYS A 46 1.82 -10.21 -5.03
CA LYS A 46 0.39 -9.99 -4.82
C LYS A 46 -0.02 -8.52 -4.89
N ILE A 47 0.93 -7.60 -4.94
CA ILE A 47 0.65 -6.17 -4.99
C ILE A 47 0.46 -5.75 -6.44
N ILE A 48 -0.69 -5.14 -6.72
CA ILE A 48 -1.07 -4.73 -8.08
C ILE A 48 -0.41 -3.40 -8.44
N ASN A 49 -0.56 -2.40 -7.58
CA ASN A 49 0.01 -1.06 -7.78
C ASN A 49 0.42 -0.43 -6.46
N ILE A 50 1.28 0.57 -6.57
CA ILE A 50 1.56 1.51 -5.49
C ILE A 50 0.67 2.72 -5.71
N LEU A 51 0.02 3.19 -4.65
CA LEU A 51 -0.88 4.33 -4.70
C LEU A 51 -0.27 5.54 -3.99
N ASP A 52 -0.50 6.72 -4.52
CA ASP A 52 -0.11 7.97 -3.87
C ASP A 52 -1.02 9.10 -4.35
N ASN A 53 -1.38 10.01 -3.44
CA ASN A 53 -2.19 11.19 -3.76
C ASN A 53 -1.40 12.30 -4.45
N ASN A 54 -0.07 12.26 -4.38
CA ASN A 54 0.78 13.30 -4.93
C ASN A 54 0.85 13.19 -6.46
N PRO A 55 0.30 14.17 -7.21
CA PRO A 55 0.32 14.12 -8.67
C PRO A 55 1.74 14.03 -9.27
N SER A 56 2.74 14.57 -8.57
CA SER A 56 4.12 14.53 -9.06
C SER A 56 4.71 13.12 -9.05
N LYS A 57 4.13 12.20 -8.30
CA LYS A 57 4.56 10.80 -8.23
C LYS A 57 3.74 9.88 -9.13
N GLN A 58 2.53 10.29 -9.49
CA GLN A 58 1.62 9.48 -10.28
C GLN A 58 2.12 9.29 -11.70
N GLU A 59 1.86 8.11 -12.28
CA GLU A 59 2.26 7.68 -13.61
C GLU A 59 3.78 7.57 -13.80
N LYS A 60 4.53 7.59 -12.70
CA LYS A 60 5.97 7.37 -12.68
C LYS A 60 6.28 6.05 -11.99
N ARG A 61 7.39 5.45 -12.38
CA ARG A 61 7.85 4.22 -11.75
C ARG A 61 8.43 4.52 -10.37
N LEU A 62 8.04 3.73 -9.38
CA LEU A 62 8.69 3.78 -8.07
C LEU A 62 10.12 3.28 -8.21
N TYR A 63 11.08 4.09 -7.77
CA TYR A 63 12.51 3.80 -7.92
C TYR A 63 12.86 2.41 -7.37
N GLY A 64 13.62 1.65 -8.14
CA GLY A 64 14.05 0.31 -7.76
C GLY A 64 12.99 -0.78 -7.91
N THR A 65 11.84 -0.48 -8.49
CA THR A 65 10.74 -1.43 -8.68
C THR A 65 10.22 -1.39 -10.11
N LYS A 66 9.30 -2.33 -10.42
CA LYS A 66 8.55 -2.33 -11.67
C LYS A 66 7.21 -1.59 -11.56
N PHE A 67 6.86 -1.12 -10.35
CA PHE A 67 5.57 -0.52 -10.10
C PHE A 67 5.46 0.88 -10.69
N ILE A 68 4.37 1.13 -11.38
CA ILE A 68 3.94 2.49 -11.72
C ILE A 68 3.05 2.98 -10.58
N VAL A 69 3.32 4.17 -10.10
CA VAL A 69 2.51 4.79 -9.05
C VAL A 69 1.21 5.29 -9.65
N LYS A 70 0.09 4.96 -8.99
CA LYS A 70 -1.24 5.33 -9.46
C LYS A 70 -1.97 6.21 -8.45
N SER A 71 -2.93 7.01 -8.93
CA SER A 71 -3.87 7.70 -8.06
C SER A 71 -4.77 6.68 -7.35
N PRO A 72 -5.14 6.91 -6.09
CA PRO A 72 -6.12 6.05 -5.41
C PRO A 72 -7.49 6.04 -6.08
N LYS A 73 -7.76 6.97 -6.99
CA LYS A 73 -9.00 6.98 -7.78
C LYS A 73 -9.21 5.73 -8.62
N ILE A 74 -8.15 4.96 -8.90
CA ILE A 74 -8.28 3.68 -9.62
C ILE A 74 -9.11 2.66 -8.84
N LEU A 75 -9.29 2.86 -7.54
CA LEU A 75 -10.09 1.97 -6.69
C LEU A 75 -11.60 2.14 -6.90
N LYS A 76 -12.04 3.18 -7.60
CA LYS A 76 -13.45 3.59 -7.67
C LYS A 76 -14.38 2.45 -8.07
N ASP A 77 -14.04 1.71 -9.11
CA ASP A 77 -14.89 0.67 -9.66
C ASP A 77 -14.38 -0.75 -9.36
N GLN A 78 -13.47 -0.87 -8.41
CA GLN A 78 -12.89 -2.15 -8.04
C GLN A 78 -13.70 -2.77 -6.90
N ASP A 79 -13.92 -4.07 -6.99
CA ASP A 79 -14.42 -4.87 -5.88
C ASP A 79 -13.26 -5.60 -5.19
N ASN A 80 -13.50 -6.00 -3.95
CA ASN A 80 -12.59 -6.88 -3.22
C ASN A 80 -11.15 -6.35 -3.12
N SER A 81 -11.02 -5.04 -2.81
CA SER A 81 -9.72 -4.38 -2.71
C SER A 81 -9.24 -4.29 -1.27
N LEU A 82 -7.95 -4.51 -1.07
CA LEU A 82 -7.25 -4.37 0.21
C LEU A 82 -6.10 -3.39 0.02
N VAL A 83 -6.08 -2.33 0.82
CA VAL A 83 -5.05 -1.30 0.77
C VAL A 83 -4.20 -1.37 2.04
N ILE A 84 -2.91 -1.57 1.86
CA ILE A 84 -1.93 -1.47 2.94
C ILE A 84 -1.54 -0.01 3.04
N LEU A 85 -1.90 0.65 4.15
CA LEU A 85 -1.57 2.05 4.39
C LEU A 85 -0.24 2.14 5.14
N ASN A 86 0.72 2.80 4.53
CA ASN A 86 2.03 3.05 5.10
C ASN A 86 2.37 4.54 5.01
N ALA A 87 1.46 5.39 5.51
CA ALA A 87 1.58 6.84 5.47
C ALA A 87 1.61 7.48 6.87
N GLY A 88 1.92 6.67 7.90
CA GLY A 88 2.11 7.14 9.26
C GLY A 88 0.88 7.85 9.81
N VAL A 89 1.07 9.09 10.27
CA VAL A 89 0.00 9.90 10.87
C VAL A 89 -1.13 10.23 9.91
N TYR A 90 -0.92 10.08 8.60
CA TYR A 90 -1.93 10.35 7.59
C TYR A 90 -2.83 9.16 7.27
N ASN A 91 -2.57 7.98 7.86
CA ASN A 91 -3.31 6.76 7.54
C ASN A 91 -4.82 6.92 7.70
N ASP A 92 -5.26 7.49 8.82
CA ASP A 92 -6.70 7.63 9.10
C ASP A 92 -7.38 8.61 8.16
N GLU A 93 -6.71 9.70 7.81
CA GLU A 93 -7.22 10.67 6.85
C GLU A 93 -7.36 10.06 5.44
N ILE A 94 -6.38 9.29 5.02
CA ILE A 94 -6.38 8.61 3.73
C ILE A 94 -7.50 7.55 3.67
N GLU A 95 -7.65 6.76 4.72
CA GLU A 95 -8.73 5.78 4.83
C GLU A 95 -10.09 6.45 4.68
N LYS A 96 -10.31 7.51 5.43
CA LYS A 96 -11.56 8.26 5.39
C LYS A 96 -11.86 8.81 3.99
N ASP A 97 -10.86 9.40 3.35
CA ASP A 97 -11.01 9.94 2.00
C ASP A 97 -11.39 8.85 0.99
N ILE A 98 -10.73 7.71 1.02
CA ILE A 98 -11.02 6.61 0.11
C ILE A 98 -12.43 6.09 0.35
N LEU A 99 -12.82 5.84 1.61
CA LEU A 99 -14.14 5.30 1.94
C LEU A 99 -15.28 6.27 1.59
N GLU A 100 -15.08 7.55 1.82
CA GLU A 100 -16.14 8.55 1.58
C GLU A 100 -16.22 9.00 0.12
N ASN A 101 -15.11 9.09 -0.58
CA ASN A 101 -15.04 9.76 -1.88
C ASN A 101 -14.70 8.85 -3.05
N ILE A 102 -14.22 7.65 -2.80
CA ILE A 102 -13.75 6.76 -3.87
C ILE A 102 -14.51 5.43 -3.86
N ASN A 103 -14.42 4.65 -2.78
CA ASN A 103 -15.04 3.32 -2.72
C ASN A 103 -15.19 2.87 -1.28
N ILE A 104 -16.44 2.76 -0.82
CA ILE A 104 -16.75 2.34 0.56
C ILE A 104 -16.43 0.86 0.83
N GLY A 105 -16.24 0.07 -0.22
CA GLY A 105 -15.97 -1.38 -0.09
C GLY A 105 -14.50 -1.73 0.13
N VAL A 106 -13.60 -0.76 0.14
CA VAL A 106 -12.17 -1.01 0.32
C VAL A 106 -11.87 -1.40 1.77
N GLU A 107 -11.07 -2.43 1.97
CA GLU A 107 -10.55 -2.81 3.27
C GLU A 107 -9.10 -2.33 3.43
N PHE A 108 -8.68 -2.13 4.67
CA PHE A 108 -7.38 -1.54 4.98
C PHE A 108 -6.60 -2.33 6.00
N ILE A 109 -5.27 -2.31 5.85
CA ILE A 109 -4.31 -2.64 6.91
C ILE A 109 -3.48 -1.39 7.14
N LYS A 110 -3.49 -0.88 8.37
CA LYS A 110 -2.70 0.32 8.72
C LYS A 110 -1.42 -0.09 9.45
N LEU A 111 -0.30 0.38 8.95
CA LEU A 111 1.02 0.15 9.55
C LEU A 111 1.44 1.28 10.46
#